data_51491abeb04e143a6f1b81cd32dd8a9b
#
_entry.id   51491abeb04e143a6f1b81cd32dd8a9b
#
_cell.length_a   1.000
_cell.length_b   1.000
_cell.length_c   1.000
_cell.angle_alpha   90.00
_cell.angle_beta   90.00
_cell.angle_gamma   90.00
#
_symmetry.space_group_name_H-M   'P 1'
#
loop_
_entity.id
_entity.type
_entity.pdbx_description
1 polymer ?
#
loop_
_entity_poly.entity_id
_entity_poly.type
_entity_poly.pdbx_seq_one_letter_code
_entity_poly.pdbx_strand_id
1 'polypeptide(L)'
;MRSWAGDATTRLRAVSAPQFRTDLHLADRVLDLSRPVLMGIVNANPDSFSDPGHRSLEVQLDQVRSMVAEGAGIVDVGGQSAITDVAEIDPAEETDRVLPLVEAIRAELPDVVISVDTYKPVVARAVLAAGAHIVNDVSGLRAPELAPLVAEYRAALVVMHTAAPPKVRLQASDLYDDVVADVRDFLSAKVTEAIAAGVGKRSILIDPGPDFTKTPAQTVEVLRRLRDLNPSGLPVLLALSRKDFIGALTQTRPTDRLAGTLAAVAAVGSGSGVVLRVHDVGEVRNFLTVLEALTATDPVDADLRLTDDLRWAT
;
A
#
# COMPACT_ATOMS: atom_id res chain seq x y z
N MET A 1 -3.81 11.28 -28.94
CA MET A 1 -2.36 11.53 -28.87
C MET A 1 -2.13 13.04 -28.75
N ARG A 2 -1.92 13.56 -27.54
CA ARG A 2 -1.39 14.93 -27.40
C ARG A 2 0.11 14.83 -27.69
N SER A 3 0.57 15.53 -28.72
CA SER A 3 1.98 15.57 -29.08
C SER A 3 2.80 16.16 -27.93
N TRP A 4 3.93 15.55 -27.61
CA TRP A 4 4.95 16.04 -26.66
C TRP A 4 5.58 17.39 -27.10
N ALA A 5 5.13 17.97 -28.20
CA ALA A 5 5.61 19.22 -28.79
C ALA A 5 4.84 20.47 -28.32
N GLY A 6 4.20 20.42 -27.15
CA GLY A 6 3.57 21.59 -26.54
C GLY A 6 4.42 22.19 -25.46
N ASP A 7 5.04 23.33 -25.78
CA ASP A 7 5.72 24.30 -24.92
C ASP A 7 6.84 23.76 -24.00
N ALA A 8 8.08 23.91 -24.41
CA ALA A 8 9.32 23.49 -23.74
C ALA A 8 9.59 24.20 -22.40
N THR A 9 8.60 24.85 -21.79
CA THR A 9 8.70 25.56 -20.51
C THR A 9 7.99 24.90 -19.35
N THR A 10 7.44 23.69 -19.50
CA THR A 10 6.93 22.94 -18.35
C THR A 10 8.11 22.48 -17.49
N ARG A 11 8.57 23.37 -16.62
CA ARG A 11 9.56 23.03 -15.58
C ARG A 11 8.98 21.89 -14.75
N LEU A 12 9.68 20.76 -14.72
CA LEU A 12 9.51 19.76 -13.68
C LEU A 12 9.73 20.48 -12.34
N ARG A 13 8.66 20.90 -11.68
CA ARG A 13 8.76 21.38 -10.30
C ARG A 13 9.18 20.17 -9.49
N ALA A 14 10.32 20.26 -8.81
CA ALA A 14 10.67 19.32 -7.77
C ALA A 14 9.51 19.33 -6.76
N VAL A 15 8.71 18.29 -6.76
CA VAL A 15 7.69 18.10 -5.73
C VAL A 15 8.48 17.71 -4.48
N SER A 16 8.50 18.61 -3.49
CA SER A 16 9.08 18.25 -2.18
C SER A 16 8.34 17.04 -1.64
N ALA A 17 9.06 15.94 -1.44
CA ALA A 17 8.48 14.71 -0.91
C ALA A 17 7.66 14.99 0.37
N PRO A 18 6.47 14.39 0.52
CA PRO A 18 5.67 14.58 1.71
C PRO A 18 6.42 14.05 2.94
N GLN A 19 6.24 14.71 4.07
CA GLN A 19 6.80 14.27 5.34
C GLN A 19 5.65 14.10 6.33
N PHE A 20 5.51 12.88 6.81
CA PHE A 20 4.51 12.50 7.79
C PHE A 20 5.19 11.91 9.04
N ARG A 21 4.42 11.54 10.04
CA ARG A 21 4.93 10.92 11.25
C ARG A 21 5.69 9.63 10.92
N THR A 22 6.86 9.47 11.55
CA THR A 22 7.84 8.44 11.20
C THR A 22 7.80 7.21 12.11
N ASP A 23 6.82 7.11 12.99
CA ASP A 23 6.63 5.94 13.84
C ASP A 23 5.24 5.33 13.68
N LEU A 24 5.18 4.02 13.55
CA LEU A 24 3.95 3.23 13.58
C LEU A 24 4.04 2.19 14.69
N HIS A 25 3.15 2.29 15.68
CA HIS A 25 3.10 1.36 16.79
C HIS A 25 2.29 0.11 16.40
N LEU A 26 2.92 -1.03 16.54
CA LEU A 26 2.35 -2.36 16.39
C LEU A 26 2.18 -3.02 17.77
N ALA A 27 1.59 -4.19 17.83
CA ALA A 27 1.32 -4.89 19.09
C ALA A 27 2.60 -5.18 19.91
N ASP A 28 3.69 -5.52 19.25
CA ASP A 28 4.95 -6.00 19.85
C ASP A 28 6.18 -5.13 19.52
N ARG A 29 6.05 -4.16 18.61
CA ARG A 29 7.18 -3.32 18.15
C ARG A 29 6.72 -1.96 17.63
N VAL A 30 7.70 -1.10 17.36
CA VAL A 30 7.50 0.15 16.62
C VAL A 30 8.22 0.03 15.28
N LEU A 31 7.49 0.26 14.20
CA LEU A 31 8.05 0.33 12.85
C LEU A 31 8.54 1.74 12.57
N ASP A 32 9.81 1.87 12.19
CA ASP A 32 10.42 3.13 11.75
C ASP A 32 10.03 3.43 10.30
N LEU A 33 9.43 4.59 10.08
CA LEU A 33 9.02 5.14 8.80
C LEU A 33 9.83 6.41 8.45
N SER A 34 11.03 6.58 9.02
CA SER A 34 11.93 7.70 8.65
C SER A 34 12.31 7.69 7.18
N ARG A 35 12.27 6.50 6.56
CA ARG A 35 12.34 6.24 5.12
C ARG A 35 11.08 5.51 4.65
N PRO A 36 10.74 5.54 3.35
CA PRO A 36 9.65 4.75 2.81
C PRO A 36 9.85 3.26 3.11
N VAL A 37 8.80 2.61 3.64
CA VAL A 37 8.81 1.16 3.88
C VAL A 37 8.03 0.47 2.77
N LEU A 38 8.61 -0.60 2.20
CA LEU A 38 7.96 -1.38 1.15
C LEU A 38 7.05 -2.44 1.77
N MET A 39 5.81 -2.49 1.27
CA MET A 39 4.80 -3.48 1.58
C MET A 39 4.56 -4.34 0.34
N GLY A 40 5.06 -5.58 0.36
CA GLY A 40 4.88 -6.55 -0.72
C GLY A 40 3.49 -7.17 -0.69
N ILE A 41 2.87 -7.34 -1.86
CA ILE A 41 1.52 -7.88 -2.01
C ILE A 41 1.58 -9.38 -2.24
N VAL A 42 0.92 -10.16 -1.38
CA VAL A 42 0.78 -11.62 -1.54
C VAL A 42 -0.70 -11.99 -1.61
N ASN A 43 -1.09 -12.54 -2.74
CA ASN A 43 -2.46 -13.02 -2.92
C ASN A 43 -2.56 -14.50 -2.53
N ALA A 44 -3.23 -14.78 -1.42
CA ALA A 44 -3.60 -16.12 -0.98
C ALA A 44 -4.84 -16.66 -1.74
N ASN A 45 -5.14 -16.08 -2.92
CA ASN A 45 -6.33 -16.38 -3.71
C ASN A 45 -6.04 -17.47 -4.75
N PRO A 46 -6.90 -18.51 -4.91
CA PRO A 46 -6.78 -19.50 -5.98
C PRO A 46 -7.02 -18.91 -7.39
N ASP A 47 -7.66 -17.74 -7.50
CA ASP A 47 -8.11 -17.15 -8.77
C ASP A 47 -7.06 -16.31 -9.51
N SER A 48 -5.76 -16.42 -9.20
CA SER A 48 -4.75 -15.74 -10.01
C SER A 48 -4.68 -16.42 -11.38
N PHE A 49 -5.03 -15.68 -12.43
CA PHE A 49 -5.24 -16.07 -13.83
C PHE A 49 -4.10 -16.86 -14.53
N SER A 50 -3.06 -17.24 -13.82
CA SER A 50 -1.90 -17.94 -14.40
C SER A 50 -1.73 -19.38 -13.94
N ASP A 51 -2.58 -19.87 -13.02
CA ASP A 51 -2.47 -21.27 -12.57
C ASP A 51 -3.83 -21.79 -12.07
N PRO A 52 -4.48 -22.78 -12.75
CA PRO A 52 -5.75 -23.36 -12.30
C PRO A 52 -5.62 -24.31 -11.10
N GLY A 53 -4.44 -24.41 -10.49
CA GLY A 53 -4.19 -25.19 -9.28
C GLY A 53 -3.97 -24.27 -8.08
N HIS A 54 -4.52 -24.65 -6.93
CA HIS A 54 -4.22 -24.01 -5.65
C HIS A 54 -2.70 -23.79 -5.54
N ARG A 55 -2.24 -22.54 -5.50
CA ARG A 55 -0.84 -22.30 -5.14
C ARG A 55 -0.62 -22.94 -3.79
N SER A 56 0.27 -23.90 -3.70
CA SER A 56 0.59 -24.51 -2.43
C SER A 56 1.06 -23.42 -1.45
N LEU A 57 0.81 -23.58 -0.19
CA LEU A 57 1.29 -22.69 0.88
C LEU A 57 2.80 -22.41 0.71
N GLU A 58 3.57 -23.41 0.30
CA GLU A 58 5.02 -23.30 0.07
C GLU A 58 5.35 -22.29 -1.05
N VAL A 59 4.61 -22.29 -2.16
CA VAL A 59 4.82 -21.30 -3.23
C VAL A 59 4.53 -19.88 -2.76
N GLN A 60 3.50 -19.70 -1.94
CA GLN A 60 3.18 -18.40 -1.37
C GLN A 60 4.27 -17.94 -0.38
N LEU A 61 4.75 -18.87 0.44
CA LEU A 61 5.82 -18.60 1.40
C LEU A 61 7.16 -18.30 0.70
N ASP A 62 7.47 -19.00 -0.40
CA ASP A 62 8.63 -18.68 -1.25
C ASP A 62 8.53 -17.29 -1.86
N GLN A 63 7.33 -16.87 -2.28
CA GLN A 63 7.09 -15.50 -2.75
C GLN A 63 7.36 -14.49 -1.63
N VAL A 64 6.91 -14.76 -0.40
CA VAL A 64 7.19 -13.92 0.77
C VAL A 64 8.70 -13.83 1.04
N ARG A 65 9.41 -14.98 1.05
CA ARG A 65 10.88 -15.03 1.23
C ARG A 65 11.59 -14.15 0.21
N SER A 66 11.18 -14.23 -1.07
CA SER A 66 11.74 -13.40 -2.14
C SER A 66 11.51 -11.92 -1.87
N MET A 67 10.27 -11.50 -1.59
CA MET A 67 9.96 -10.11 -1.29
C MET A 67 10.73 -9.55 -0.10
N VAL A 68 10.92 -10.36 0.95
CA VAL A 68 11.72 -9.97 2.12
C VAL A 68 13.20 -9.82 1.76
N ALA A 69 13.77 -10.75 0.98
CA ALA A 69 15.14 -10.65 0.48
C ALA A 69 15.32 -9.42 -0.44
N GLU A 70 14.29 -9.04 -1.19
CA GLU A 70 14.22 -7.84 -2.02
C GLU A 70 14.05 -6.56 -1.22
N GLY A 71 13.72 -6.63 0.08
CA GLY A 71 13.65 -5.50 1.01
C GLY A 71 12.25 -5.08 1.43
N ALA A 72 11.24 -5.95 1.31
CA ALA A 72 9.95 -5.70 1.93
C ALA A 72 10.08 -5.74 3.46
N GLY A 73 9.70 -4.65 4.13
CA GLY A 73 9.56 -4.59 5.59
C GLY A 73 8.19 -5.04 6.08
N ILE A 74 7.21 -5.01 5.20
CA ILE A 74 5.83 -5.44 5.44
C ILE A 74 5.42 -6.39 4.31
N VAL A 75 4.66 -7.42 4.66
CA VAL A 75 3.98 -8.29 3.69
C VAL A 75 2.47 -8.17 3.92
N ASP A 76 1.72 -7.88 2.86
CA ASP A 76 0.27 -7.71 2.90
C ASP A 76 -0.41 -8.91 2.25
N VAL A 77 -1.04 -9.74 3.09
CA VAL A 77 -1.69 -11.00 2.69
C VAL A 77 -3.16 -10.74 2.41
N GLY A 78 -3.59 -11.00 1.18
CA GLY A 78 -4.99 -10.87 0.78
C GLY A 78 -5.62 -12.21 0.38
N GLY A 79 -6.76 -12.57 0.98
CA GLY A 79 -7.53 -13.78 0.65
C GLY A 79 -8.58 -13.57 -0.43
N GLN A 80 -8.90 -12.31 -0.73
CA GLN A 80 -9.93 -11.93 -1.68
C GLN A 80 -9.39 -10.93 -2.70
N SER A 81 -9.64 -11.17 -3.99
CA SER A 81 -9.26 -10.24 -5.04
C SER A 81 -9.91 -8.86 -4.86
N ALA A 82 -9.16 -7.78 -5.09
CA ALA A 82 -9.70 -6.42 -5.13
C ALA A 82 -10.52 -6.11 -6.41
N ILE A 83 -10.60 -7.04 -7.36
CA ILE A 83 -11.37 -6.86 -8.61
C ILE A 83 -12.83 -6.63 -8.26
N THR A 84 -13.43 -5.59 -8.85
CA THR A 84 -14.86 -5.28 -8.76
C THR A 84 -15.65 -6.23 -9.65
N ASP A 85 -16.95 -6.36 -9.37
CA ASP A 85 -17.88 -7.22 -10.12
C ASP A 85 -17.63 -8.74 -9.97
N VAL A 86 -16.79 -9.15 -9.02
CA VAL A 86 -16.62 -10.54 -8.58
C VAL A 86 -17.31 -10.69 -7.22
N ALA A 87 -18.00 -11.80 -7.01
CA ALA A 87 -18.70 -12.07 -5.76
C ALA A 87 -17.74 -12.02 -4.55
N GLU A 88 -18.24 -11.49 -3.46
CA GLU A 88 -17.54 -11.55 -2.17
C GLU A 88 -17.50 -13.01 -1.68
N ILE A 89 -16.35 -13.44 -1.17
CA ILE A 89 -16.21 -14.78 -0.59
C ILE A 89 -16.68 -14.80 0.86
N ASP A 90 -17.09 -15.97 1.31
CA ASP A 90 -17.48 -16.16 2.72
C ASP A 90 -16.31 -15.87 3.67
N PRO A 91 -16.55 -15.28 4.87
CA PRO A 91 -15.48 -15.03 5.84
C PRO A 91 -14.71 -16.28 6.27
N ALA A 92 -15.35 -17.46 6.35
CA ALA A 92 -14.66 -18.70 6.68
C ALA A 92 -13.70 -19.10 5.55
N GLU A 93 -14.14 -19.02 4.30
CA GLU A 93 -13.31 -19.29 3.14
C GLU A 93 -12.11 -18.31 3.06
N GLU A 94 -12.33 -17.02 3.33
CA GLU A 94 -11.22 -16.06 3.37
C GLU A 94 -10.23 -16.40 4.48
N THR A 95 -10.72 -16.78 5.66
CA THR A 95 -9.88 -17.21 6.77
C THR A 95 -9.05 -18.42 6.40
N ASP A 96 -9.66 -19.45 5.79
CA ASP A 96 -8.97 -20.68 5.38
C ASP A 96 -7.86 -20.40 4.35
N ARG A 97 -7.98 -19.33 3.57
CA ARG A 97 -6.96 -18.90 2.60
C ARG A 97 -5.79 -18.18 3.25
N VAL A 98 -6.06 -17.24 4.18
CA VAL A 98 -5.02 -16.33 4.69
C VAL A 98 -4.34 -16.85 5.94
N LEU A 99 -5.05 -17.53 6.83
CA LEU A 99 -4.55 -17.92 8.15
C LEU A 99 -3.31 -18.83 8.07
N PRO A 100 -3.29 -19.92 7.25
CA PRO A 100 -2.12 -20.78 7.15
C PRO A 100 -0.85 -20.04 6.71
N LEU A 101 -0.99 -19.06 5.80
CA LEU A 101 0.14 -18.26 5.36
C LEU A 101 0.63 -17.29 6.45
N VAL A 102 -0.29 -16.66 7.18
CA VAL A 102 0.07 -15.79 8.32
C VAL A 102 0.84 -16.56 9.38
N GLU A 103 0.38 -17.77 9.74
CA GLU A 103 1.04 -18.64 10.71
C GLU A 103 2.44 -19.06 10.23
N ALA A 104 2.58 -19.44 8.97
CA ALA A 104 3.85 -19.82 8.37
C ALA A 104 4.85 -18.65 8.33
N ILE A 105 4.41 -17.45 7.91
CA ILE A 105 5.25 -16.25 7.93
C ILE A 105 5.69 -15.92 9.36
N ARG A 106 4.78 -15.98 10.32
CA ARG A 106 5.10 -15.68 11.72
C ARG A 106 6.14 -16.63 12.30
N ALA A 107 6.07 -17.91 11.92
CA ALA A 107 7.00 -18.94 12.38
C ALA A 107 8.39 -18.81 11.76
N GLU A 108 8.49 -18.52 10.46
CA GLU A 108 9.77 -18.52 9.74
C GLU A 108 10.45 -17.15 9.67
N LEU A 109 9.67 -16.06 9.59
CA LEU A 109 10.15 -14.72 9.35
C LEU A 109 9.67 -13.77 10.47
N PRO A 110 10.09 -13.99 11.72
CA PRO A 110 9.55 -13.27 12.90
C PRO A 110 9.78 -11.76 12.86
N ASP A 111 10.74 -11.29 12.09
CA ASP A 111 11.06 -9.86 11.96
C ASP A 111 10.19 -9.13 10.95
N VAL A 112 9.49 -9.85 10.06
CA VAL A 112 8.61 -9.28 9.05
C VAL A 112 7.32 -8.80 9.70
N VAL A 113 6.89 -7.60 9.30
CA VAL A 113 5.56 -7.09 9.69
C VAL A 113 4.52 -7.71 8.78
N ILE A 114 3.52 -8.35 9.37
CA ILE A 114 2.41 -8.98 8.65
C ILE A 114 1.22 -8.04 8.65
N SER A 115 0.77 -7.64 7.47
CA SER A 115 -0.49 -6.96 7.20
C SER A 115 -1.47 -7.95 6.56
N VAL A 116 -2.75 -7.82 6.85
CA VAL A 116 -3.79 -8.60 6.19
C VAL A 116 -4.84 -7.66 5.58
N ASP A 117 -5.03 -7.79 4.26
CA ASP A 117 -6.04 -7.06 3.48
C ASP A 117 -7.40 -7.71 3.72
N THR A 118 -8.13 -7.21 4.70
CA THR A 118 -9.47 -7.66 5.04
C THR A 118 -10.27 -6.57 5.78
N TYR A 119 -11.56 -6.52 5.51
CA TYR A 119 -12.53 -5.68 6.21
C TYR A 119 -13.54 -6.50 7.02
N LYS A 120 -13.37 -7.84 7.10
CA LYS A 120 -14.27 -8.75 7.78
C LYS A 120 -13.78 -9.01 9.20
N PRO A 121 -14.56 -8.66 10.27
CA PRO A 121 -14.11 -8.81 11.65
C PRO A 121 -13.74 -10.25 12.03
N VAL A 122 -14.42 -11.25 11.44
CA VAL A 122 -14.14 -12.67 11.69
C VAL A 122 -12.74 -13.05 11.21
N VAL A 123 -12.40 -12.65 9.99
CA VAL A 123 -11.06 -12.88 9.40
C VAL A 123 -9.99 -12.12 10.18
N ALA A 124 -10.24 -10.84 10.47
CA ALA A 124 -9.32 -10.00 11.23
C ALA A 124 -9.01 -10.61 12.61
N ARG A 125 -10.02 -11.13 13.32
CA ARG A 125 -9.83 -11.81 14.62
C ARG A 125 -8.91 -13.01 14.51
N ALA A 126 -9.12 -13.86 13.51
CA ALA A 126 -8.32 -15.07 13.32
C ALA A 126 -6.85 -14.73 13.04
N VAL A 127 -6.58 -13.79 12.10
CA VAL A 127 -5.21 -13.44 11.73
C VAL A 127 -4.48 -12.63 12.80
N LEU A 128 -5.18 -11.77 13.54
CA LEU A 128 -4.59 -11.04 14.67
C LEU A 128 -4.22 -12.00 15.81
N ALA A 129 -5.06 -13.01 16.10
CA ALA A 129 -4.76 -14.05 17.07
C ALA A 129 -3.53 -14.90 16.65
N ALA A 130 -3.30 -15.07 15.34
CA ALA A 130 -2.13 -15.73 14.78
C ALA A 130 -0.87 -14.83 14.71
N GLY A 131 -0.97 -13.56 15.11
CA GLY A 131 0.17 -12.64 15.20
C GLY A 131 0.33 -11.70 14.02
N ALA A 132 -0.71 -11.46 13.21
CA ALA A 132 -0.72 -10.34 12.27
C ALA A 132 -0.62 -9.00 13.03
N HIS A 133 0.03 -8.02 12.43
CA HIS A 133 0.36 -6.74 13.04
C HIS A 133 -0.53 -5.60 12.57
N ILE A 134 -1.05 -5.69 11.35
CA ILE A 134 -1.81 -4.63 10.67
C ILE A 134 -3.07 -5.23 10.06
N VAL A 135 -4.21 -4.58 10.25
CA VAL A 135 -5.41 -4.81 9.44
C VAL A 135 -5.47 -3.72 8.37
N ASN A 136 -5.43 -4.12 7.11
CA ASN A 136 -5.54 -3.21 5.96
C ASN A 136 -7.00 -3.21 5.49
N ASP A 137 -7.79 -2.26 6.02
CA ASP A 137 -9.22 -2.15 5.71
C ASP A 137 -9.47 -1.25 4.50
N VAL A 138 -9.79 -1.89 3.38
CA VAL A 138 -10.14 -1.22 2.12
C VAL A 138 -11.63 -0.85 2.01
N SER A 139 -12.42 -1.09 3.06
CA SER A 139 -13.85 -0.76 3.08
C SER A 139 -14.16 0.65 3.57
N GLY A 140 -13.19 1.32 4.20
CA GLY A 140 -13.38 2.59 4.85
C GLY A 140 -14.05 2.49 6.22
N LEU A 141 -13.70 1.46 6.97
CA LEU A 141 -14.19 1.19 8.34
C LEU A 141 -15.73 1.09 8.39
N ARG A 142 -16.28 0.23 7.50
CA ARG A 142 -17.72 0.01 7.41
C ARG A 142 -18.24 -0.98 8.44
N ALA A 143 -17.40 -1.94 8.90
CA ALA A 143 -17.75 -2.88 9.95
C ALA A 143 -17.46 -2.24 11.32
N PRO A 144 -18.48 -1.91 12.12
CA PRO A 144 -18.29 -1.21 13.39
C PRO A 144 -17.50 -2.01 14.43
N GLU A 145 -17.46 -3.33 14.28
CA GLU A 145 -16.73 -4.25 15.17
C GLU A 145 -15.24 -4.27 14.90
N LEU A 146 -14.77 -3.76 13.74
CA LEU A 146 -13.39 -3.91 13.31
C LEU A 146 -12.43 -3.06 14.14
N ALA A 147 -12.74 -1.79 14.39
CA ALA A 147 -11.88 -0.92 15.16
C ALA A 147 -11.73 -1.34 16.63
N PRO A 148 -12.80 -1.71 17.38
CA PRO A 148 -12.67 -2.30 18.72
C PRO A 148 -11.80 -3.55 18.75
N LEU A 149 -11.94 -4.42 17.73
CA LEU A 149 -11.15 -5.62 17.59
C LEU A 149 -9.66 -5.31 17.41
N VAL A 150 -9.32 -4.39 16.50
CA VAL A 150 -7.93 -3.95 16.29
C VAL A 150 -7.34 -3.38 17.57
N ALA A 151 -8.12 -2.60 18.33
CA ALA A 151 -7.71 -2.06 19.63
C ALA A 151 -7.45 -3.16 20.67
N GLU A 152 -8.31 -4.19 20.73
CA GLU A 152 -8.16 -5.37 21.62
C GLU A 152 -6.77 -6.03 21.45
N TYR A 153 -6.36 -6.21 20.18
CA TYR A 153 -5.05 -6.81 19.85
C TYR A 153 -3.90 -5.80 19.82
N ARG A 154 -4.14 -4.52 20.07
CA ARG A 154 -3.14 -3.43 19.95
C ARG A 154 -2.45 -3.41 18.59
N ALA A 155 -3.14 -3.87 17.55
CA ALA A 155 -2.66 -3.90 16.18
C ALA A 155 -2.75 -2.50 15.53
N ALA A 156 -2.11 -2.34 14.38
CA ALA A 156 -2.30 -1.16 13.56
C ALA A 156 -3.47 -1.32 12.58
N LEU A 157 -4.05 -0.18 12.21
CA LEU A 157 -5.18 -0.11 11.28
C LEU A 157 -4.85 0.81 10.12
N VAL A 158 -5.05 0.33 8.90
CA VAL A 158 -5.12 1.19 7.71
C VAL A 158 -6.58 1.59 7.50
N VAL A 159 -6.80 2.89 7.40
CA VAL A 159 -8.12 3.48 7.10
C VAL A 159 -8.08 4.03 5.69
N MET A 160 -8.78 3.38 4.74
CA MET A 160 -8.78 3.80 3.34
C MET A 160 -10.04 4.61 3.00
N HIS A 161 -9.86 5.64 2.16
CA HIS A 161 -10.99 6.38 1.60
C HIS A 161 -11.65 5.64 0.43
N THR A 162 -12.95 5.40 0.55
CA THR A 162 -13.82 4.91 -0.51
C THR A 162 -15.26 5.38 -0.29
N ALA A 163 -15.92 5.88 -1.35
CA ALA A 163 -17.32 6.29 -1.29
C ALA A 163 -18.32 5.13 -1.51
N ALA A 164 -17.84 3.97 -2.00
CA ALA A 164 -18.69 2.80 -2.26
C ALA A 164 -18.32 1.63 -1.34
N PRO A 165 -19.24 0.70 -1.09
CA PRO A 165 -18.92 -0.59 -0.47
C PRO A 165 -17.86 -1.35 -1.28
N PRO A 166 -17.13 -2.29 -0.64
CA PRO A 166 -16.25 -3.21 -1.34
C PRO A 166 -16.96 -3.89 -2.53
N LYS A 167 -16.20 -4.22 -3.57
CA LYS A 167 -16.70 -4.84 -4.81
C LYS A 167 -17.60 -4.00 -5.71
N VAL A 168 -18.01 -2.80 -5.30
CA VAL A 168 -18.79 -1.89 -6.13
C VAL A 168 -17.87 -0.96 -6.90
N ARG A 169 -17.94 -1.01 -8.23
CA ARG A 169 -17.25 -0.04 -9.10
C ARG A 169 -18.05 1.26 -9.18
N LEU A 170 -17.45 2.35 -8.74
CA LEU A 170 -18.02 3.68 -8.81
C LEU A 170 -16.91 4.67 -9.22
N GLN A 171 -16.98 5.18 -10.45
CA GLN A 171 -15.98 6.09 -11.02
C GLN A 171 -16.70 7.15 -11.84
N ALA A 172 -17.40 8.09 -11.17
CA ALA A 172 -18.09 9.19 -11.80
C ALA A 172 -17.31 10.49 -11.62
N SER A 173 -17.23 11.30 -12.69
CA SER A 173 -16.49 12.57 -12.66
C SER A 173 -17.17 13.64 -11.80
N ASP A 174 -18.46 13.51 -11.57
CA ASP A 174 -19.33 14.37 -10.79
C ASP A 174 -19.63 13.82 -9.39
N LEU A 175 -18.90 12.76 -8.95
CA LEU A 175 -19.10 12.16 -7.63
C LEU A 175 -18.71 13.09 -6.48
N TYR A 176 -17.72 13.96 -6.71
CA TYR A 176 -17.19 14.89 -5.72
C TYR A 176 -17.18 16.31 -6.27
N ASP A 177 -17.61 17.27 -5.47
CA ASP A 177 -17.43 18.71 -5.74
C ASP A 177 -15.95 19.11 -5.59
N ASP A 178 -15.30 18.66 -4.52
CA ASP A 178 -13.85 18.72 -4.27
C ASP A 178 -13.39 17.39 -3.69
N VAL A 179 -12.79 16.56 -4.53
CA VAL A 179 -12.33 15.21 -4.15
C VAL A 179 -11.31 15.24 -3.00
N VAL A 180 -10.47 16.29 -2.91
CA VAL A 180 -9.45 16.38 -1.86
C VAL A 180 -10.09 16.74 -0.51
N ALA A 181 -11.07 17.65 -0.51
CA ALA A 181 -11.82 17.98 0.69
C ALA A 181 -12.62 16.77 1.19
N ASP A 182 -13.28 16.04 0.29
CA ASP A 182 -14.05 14.83 0.63
C ASP A 182 -13.15 13.75 1.25
N VAL A 183 -12.02 13.42 0.60
CA VAL A 183 -11.03 12.46 1.14
C VAL A 183 -10.52 12.89 2.51
N ARG A 184 -10.16 14.16 2.69
CA ARG A 184 -9.69 14.70 3.97
C ARG A 184 -10.73 14.54 5.07
N ASP A 185 -11.96 14.96 4.80
CA ASP A 185 -13.04 14.99 5.79
C ASP A 185 -13.46 13.56 6.17
N PHE A 186 -13.56 12.67 5.18
CA PHE A 186 -13.82 11.25 5.39
C PHE A 186 -12.74 10.61 6.28
N LEU A 187 -11.45 10.74 5.91
CA LEU A 187 -10.36 10.14 6.67
C LEU A 187 -10.28 10.72 8.09
N SER A 188 -10.49 12.02 8.26
CA SER A 188 -10.52 12.67 9.57
C SER A 188 -11.65 12.13 10.47
N ALA A 189 -12.83 11.93 9.91
CA ALA A 189 -13.97 11.35 10.62
C ALA A 189 -13.69 9.89 11.02
N LYS A 190 -13.18 9.08 10.09
CA LYS A 190 -12.89 7.65 10.33
C LYS A 190 -11.73 7.43 11.30
N VAL A 191 -10.71 8.27 11.26
CA VAL A 191 -9.62 8.26 12.26
C VAL A 191 -10.17 8.60 13.65
N THR A 192 -11.08 9.57 13.74
CA THR A 192 -11.73 9.92 15.01
C THR A 192 -12.57 8.77 15.54
N GLU A 193 -13.32 8.10 14.68
CA GLU A 193 -14.11 6.89 15.00
C GLU A 193 -13.20 5.76 15.52
N ALA A 194 -12.09 5.47 14.82
CA ALA A 194 -11.13 4.45 15.22
C ALA A 194 -10.51 4.74 16.60
N ILE A 195 -10.13 6.00 16.86
CA ILE A 195 -9.56 6.41 18.15
C ILE A 195 -10.62 6.28 19.26
N ALA A 196 -11.87 6.68 19.00
CA ALA A 196 -12.96 6.53 19.96
C ALA A 196 -13.26 5.06 20.29
N ALA A 197 -13.04 4.15 19.33
CA ALA A 197 -13.14 2.70 19.52
C ALA A 197 -11.93 2.08 20.25
N GLY A 198 -10.91 2.88 20.59
CA GLY A 198 -9.73 2.44 21.37
C GLY A 198 -8.46 2.19 20.57
N VAL A 199 -8.46 2.36 19.23
CA VAL A 199 -7.23 2.24 18.43
C VAL A 199 -6.27 3.36 18.79
N GLY A 200 -5.03 3.00 19.11
CA GLY A 200 -4.00 3.99 19.43
C GLY A 200 -3.74 4.92 18.24
N LYS A 201 -3.72 6.26 18.47
CA LYS A 201 -3.45 7.22 17.38
C LYS A 201 -2.11 6.95 16.66
N ARG A 202 -1.14 6.33 17.34
CA ARG A 202 0.15 5.94 16.76
C ARG A 202 0.09 4.63 15.98
N SER A 203 -1.01 3.91 16.04
CA SER A 203 -1.26 2.65 15.34
C SER A 203 -2.18 2.83 14.12
N ILE A 204 -2.36 4.06 13.63
CA ILE A 204 -3.22 4.35 12.48
C ILE A 204 -2.37 4.86 11.31
N LEU A 205 -2.59 4.23 10.15
CA LEU A 205 -2.21 4.73 8.83
C LEU A 205 -3.47 5.16 8.08
N ILE A 206 -3.35 6.15 7.22
CA ILE A 206 -4.40 6.50 6.28
C ILE A 206 -4.02 6.10 4.85
N ASP A 207 -5.01 5.75 4.04
CA ASP A 207 -4.85 5.51 2.60
C ASP A 207 -5.83 6.39 1.83
N PRO A 208 -5.37 7.29 0.94
CA PRO A 208 -6.24 8.13 0.13
C PRO A 208 -7.08 7.35 -0.89
N GLY A 209 -6.85 6.05 -1.06
CA GLY A 209 -7.58 5.16 -1.95
C GLY A 209 -7.43 5.52 -3.43
N PRO A 210 -6.20 5.53 -4.01
CA PRO A 210 -6.01 5.74 -5.44
C PRO A 210 -6.86 4.75 -6.26
N ASP A 211 -7.63 5.26 -7.24
CA ASP A 211 -8.58 4.52 -8.10
C ASP A 211 -9.79 3.89 -7.38
N PHE A 212 -9.84 3.92 -6.05
CA PHE A 212 -11.06 3.52 -5.33
C PHE A 212 -12.07 4.66 -5.37
N THR A 213 -13.19 4.43 -6.06
CA THR A 213 -14.27 5.41 -6.30
C THR A 213 -13.81 6.76 -6.85
N LYS A 214 -12.68 6.78 -7.54
CA LYS A 214 -12.08 7.96 -8.17
C LYS A 214 -11.77 7.69 -9.63
N THR A 215 -12.04 8.67 -10.48
CA THR A 215 -11.51 8.67 -11.85
C THR A 215 -9.99 8.84 -11.83
N PRO A 216 -9.28 8.54 -12.92
CA PRO A 216 -7.85 8.81 -13.03
C PRO A 216 -7.48 10.28 -12.76
N ALA A 217 -8.31 11.22 -13.20
CA ALA A 217 -8.08 12.65 -12.95
C ALA A 217 -8.21 13.00 -11.46
N GLN A 218 -9.24 12.49 -10.78
CA GLN A 218 -9.45 12.67 -9.35
C GLN A 218 -8.33 11.99 -8.53
N THR A 219 -7.87 10.81 -8.94
CA THR A 219 -6.71 10.14 -8.32
C THR A 219 -5.45 11.01 -8.42
N VAL A 220 -5.16 11.57 -9.59
CA VAL A 220 -4.01 12.47 -9.78
C VAL A 220 -4.13 13.72 -8.91
N GLU A 221 -5.33 14.32 -8.80
CA GLU A 221 -5.56 15.49 -7.96
C GLU A 221 -5.33 15.19 -6.48
N VAL A 222 -5.85 14.08 -5.97
CA VAL A 222 -5.64 13.60 -4.59
C VAL A 222 -4.15 13.39 -4.31
N LEU A 223 -3.43 12.72 -5.21
CA LEU A 223 -2.00 12.45 -5.04
C LEU A 223 -1.14 13.73 -5.09
N ARG A 224 -1.50 14.71 -5.91
CA ARG A 224 -0.80 16.01 -5.96
C ARG A 224 -0.96 16.81 -4.66
N ARG A 225 -2.08 16.64 -3.97
CA ARG A 225 -2.44 17.40 -2.77
C ARG A 225 -2.44 16.53 -1.51
N LEU A 226 -1.57 15.52 -1.46
CA LEU A 226 -1.50 14.54 -0.38
C LEU A 226 -1.31 15.19 1.01
N ARG A 227 -0.61 16.34 1.09
CA ARG A 227 -0.45 17.08 2.35
C ARG A 227 -1.74 17.74 2.82
N ASP A 228 -2.56 18.25 1.89
CA ASP A 228 -3.80 18.95 2.22
C ASP A 228 -4.85 18.01 2.81
N LEU A 229 -4.83 16.73 2.40
CA LEU A 229 -5.76 15.72 2.90
C LEU A 229 -5.33 15.08 4.23
N ASN A 230 -4.11 15.34 4.71
CA ASN A 230 -3.59 14.76 5.95
C ASN A 230 -3.10 15.81 6.94
N PRO A 231 -3.98 16.67 7.47
CA PRO A 231 -3.60 17.73 8.41
C PRO A 231 -3.08 17.16 9.75
N SER A 232 -3.42 15.91 10.08
CA SER A 232 -2.98 15.22 11.29
C SER A 232 -1.55 14.68 11.19
N GLY A 233 -0.93 14.70 9.99
CA GLY A 233 0.41 14.19 9.75
C GLY A 233 0.57 12.69 10.04
N LEU A 234 -0.50 11.90 9.97
CA LEU A 234 -0.44 10.45 10.16
C LEU A 234 0.40 9.78 9.06
N PRO A 235 1.02 8.62 9.32
CA PRO A 235 1.64 7.84 8.26
C PRO A 235 0.63 7.50 7.16
N VAL A 236 1.11 7.42 5.93
CA VAL A 236 0.27 7.20 4.76
C VAL A 236 0.68 5.89 4.07
N LEU A 237 -0.31 5.04 3.79
CA LEU A 237 -0.16 3.94 2.86
C LEU A 237 -0.51 4.42 1.45
N LEU A 238 0.37 4.15 0.49
CA LEU A 238 0.20 4.49 -0.92
C LEU A 238 0.24 3.22 -1.78
N ALA A 239 -0.93 2.78 -2.23
CA ALA A 239 -1.08 1.66 -3.16
C ALA A 239 -1.02 2.19 -4.61
N LEU A 240 0.18 2.48 -5.11
CA LEU A 240 0.39 3.09 -6.44
C LEU A 240 0.63 2.08 -7.55
N SER A 241 1.09 0.87 -7.19
CA SER A 241 1.62 -0.12 -8.13
C SER A 241 0.57 -0.58 -9.13
N ARG A 242 0.88 -0.40 -10.42
CA ARG A 242 0.11 -0.85 -11.58
C ARG A 242 -1.33 -0.31 -11.67
N LYS A 243 -1.63 0.79 -10.97
CA LYS A 243 -2.96 1.41 -10.86
C LYS A 243 -3.50 1.94 -12.19
N ASP A 244 -4.83 2.03 -12.30
CA ASP A 244 -5.52 2.41 -13.53
C ASP A 244 -5.28 3.85 -13.95
N PHE A 245 -5.03 4.78 -13.00
CA PHE A 245 -4.65 6.14 -13.36
C PHE A 245 -3.36 6.18 -14.18
N ILE A 246 -2.37 5.29 -13.87
CA ILE A 246 -1.14 5.15 -14.65
C ILE A 246 -1.47 4.64 -16.05
N GLY A 247 -2.28 3.57 -16.14
CA GLY A 247 -2.70 3.02 -17.41
C GLY A 247 -3.47 4.02 -18.27
N ALA A 248 -4.32 4.86 -17.66
CA ALA A 248 -5.05 5.91 -18.36
C ALA A 248 -4.12 7.01 -18.92
N LEU A 249 -3.07 7.37 -18.17
CA LEU A 249 -2.08 8.36 -18.62
C LEU A 249 -1.15 7.83 -19.71
N THR A 250 -0.75 6.56 -19.62
CA THR A 250 0.28 5.96 -20.48
C THR A 250 -0.28 5.06 -21.57
N GLN A 251 -1.57 4.71 -21.52
CA GLN A 251 -2.25 3.77 -22.42
C GLN A 251 -1.59 2.37 -22.40
N THR A 252 -1.18 1.91 -21.19
CA THR A 252 -0.48 0.64 -20.99
C THR A 252 -1.31 -0.37 -20.20
N ARG A 253 -1.04 -1.67 -20.43
CA ARG A 253 -1.59 -2.78 -19.64
C ARG A 253 -0.98 -2.80 -18.24
N PRO A 254 -1.63 -3.41 -17.24
CA PRO A 254 -1.11 -3.48 -15.87
C PRO A 254 0.33 -4.02 -15.76
N THR A 255 0.68 -5.03 -16.57
CA THR A 255 2.05 -5.61 -16.63
C THR A 255 3.12 -4.63 -17.10
N ASP A 256 2.73 -3.61 -17.87
CA ASP A 256 3.65 -2.66 -18.52
C ASP A 256 3.71 -1.31 -17.78
N ARG A 257 3.15 -1.22 -16.57
CA ARG A 257 3.01 0.03 -15.80
C ARG A 257 4.16 0.29 -14.80
N LEU A 258 5.23 -0.52 -14.80
CA LEU A 258 6.32 -0.36 -13.83
C LEU A 258 6.94 1.03 -13.91
N ALA A 259 7.32 1.51 -15.09
CA ALA A 259 7.91 2.85 -15.26
C ALA A 259 6.99 3.96 -14.73
N GLY A 260 5.68 3.87 -15.00
CA GLY A 260 4.68 4.80 -14.46
C GLY A 260 4.53 4.70 -12.93
N THR A 261 4.63 3.47 -12.37
CA THR A 261 4.65 3.25 -10.92
C THR A 261 5.85 3.95 -10.28
N LEU A 262 7.07 3.76 -10.83
CA LEU A 262 8.29 4.40 -10.32
C LEU A 262 8.20 5.93 -10.40
N ALA A 263 7.62 6.48 -11.48
CA ALA A 263 7.39 7.92 -11.61
C ALA A 263 6.42 8.44 -10.52
N ALA A 264 5.36 7.71 -10.23
CA ALA A 264 4.43 8.06 -9.14
C ALA A 264 5.11 7.97 -7.76
N VAL A 265 5.92 6.93 -7.52
CA VAL A 265 6.74 6.80 -6.30
C VAL A 265 7.70 7.98 -6.15
N ALA A 266 8.40 8.40 -7.22
CA ALA A 266 9.27 9.57 -7.18
C ALA A 266 8.52 10.85 -6.78
N ALA A 267 7.31 11.01 -7.31
CA ALA A 267 6.53 12.23 -7.11
C ALA A 267 5.93 12.35 -5.70
N VAL A 268 5.45 11.23 -5.11
CA VAL A 268 4.65 11.29 -3.87
C VAL A 268 5.02 10.24 -2.82
N GLY A 269 5.81 9.24 -3.17
CA GLY A 269 6.09 8.09 -2.30
C GLY A 269 7.48 8.09 -1.65
N SER A 270 8.38 9.02 -2.00
CA SER A 270 9.77 9.01 -1.55
C SER A 270 10.00 9.74 -0.21
N GLY A 271 8.95 10.20 0.46
CA GLY A 271 9.02 10.93 1.73
C GLY A 271 9.00 10.04 2.96
N SER A 272 9.22 10.66 4.13
CA SER A 272 9.09 9.98 5.43
C SER A 272 7.62 9.79 5.82
N GLY A 273 7.35 8.75 6.64
CA GLY A 273 6.01 8.41 7.08
C GLY A 273 5.17 7.75 5.98
N VAL A 274 5.81 7.12 4.97
CA VAL A 274 5.15 6.49 3.83
C VAL A 274 5.38 4.99 3.84
N VAL A 275 4.30 4.23 3.62
CA VAL A 275 4.31 2.81 3.29
C VAL A 275 3.90 2.66 1.83
N LEU A 276 4.73 2.03 1.02
CA LEU A 276 4.48 1.79 -0.40
C LEU A 276 4.02 0.35 -0.62
N ARG A 277 2.75 0.18 -0.96
CA ARG A 277 2.18 -1.13 -1.28
C ARG A 277 2.40 -1.44 -2.76
N VAL A 278 3.25 -2.44 -3.04
CA VAL A 278 3.78 -2.69 -4.38
C VAL A 278 3.82 -4.18 -4.73
N HIS A 279 3.79 -4.47 -6.05
CA HIS A 279 4.02 -5.81 -6.59
C HIS A 279 5.51 -6.07 -6.85
N ASP A 280 6.23 -5.07 -7.30
CA ASP A 280 7.60 -5.14 -7.82
C ASP A 280 8.57 -4.58 -6.75
N VAL A 281 8.79 -5.34 -5.65
CA VAL A 281 9.53 -4.88 -4.46
C VAL A 281 10.97 -4.53 -4.81
N GLY A 282 11.68 -5.43 -5.50
CA GLY A 282 13.08 -5.26 -5.86
C GLY A 282 13.33 -4.03 -6.73
N GLU A 283 12.49 -3.82 -7.74
CA GLU A 283 12.59 -2.69 -8.66
C GLU A 283 12.31 -1.36 -7.95
N VAL A 284 11.31 -1.33 -7.08
CA VAL A 284 10.99 -0.11 -6.30
C VAL A 284 12.09 0.19 -5.29
N ARG A 285 12.65 -0.82 -4.62
CA ARG A 285 13.81 -0.66 -3.73
C ARG A 285 15.01 -0.08 -4.47
N ASN A 286 15.37 -0.69 -5.62
CA ASN A 286 16.49 -0.22 -6.43
C ASN A 286 16.28 1.23 -6.89
N PHE A 287 15.06 1.55 -7.32
CA PHE A 287 14.69 2.91 -7.69
C PHE A 287 14.87 3.89 -6.52
N LEU A 288 14.34 3.57 -5.34
CA LEU A 288 14.46 4.44 -4.15
C LEU A 288 15.92 4.62 -3.72
N THR A 289 16.74 3.56 -3.80
CA THR A 289 18.18 3.63 -3.50
C THR A 289 18.89 4.65 -4.39
N VAL A 290 18.62 4.59 -5.70
CA VAL A 290 19.23 5.54 -6.65
C VAL A 290 18.67 6.96 -6.45
N LEU A 291 17.35 7.09 -6.26
CA LEU A 291 16.72 8.38 -6.02
C LEU A 291 17.30 9.05 -4.76
N GLU A 292 17.43 8.30 -3.67
CA GLU A 292 18.02 8.79 -2.41
C GLU A 292 19.48 9.24 -2.64
N ALA A 293 20.29 8.43 -3.29
CA ALA A 293 21.69 8.79 -3.59
C ALA A 293 21.83 10.08 -4.42
N LEU A 294 20.84 10.37 -5.28
CA LEU A 294 20.84 11.56 -6.13
C LEU A 294 20.24 12.81 -5.45
N THR A 295 19.41 12.62 -4.42
CA THR A 295 18.65 13.72 -3.79
C THR A 295 19.09 14.03 -2.35
N ALA A 296 19.77 13.11 -1.68
CA ALA A 296 20.33 13.33 -0.35
C ALA A 296 21.49 14.34 -0.39
N THR A 297 21.70 15.01 0.73
CA THR A 297 22.85 15.93 0.91
C THR A 297 24.13 15.21 1.33
N ASP A 298 23.98 13.99 1.86
CA ASP A 298 25.09 13.18 2.33
C ASP A 298 25.88 12.64 1.13
N PRO A 299 27.22 12.66 1.20
CA PRO A 299 28.05 12.16 0.11
C PRO A 299 27.90 10.65 -0.03
N VAL A 300 27.86 10.16 -1.25
CA VAL A 300 27.98 8.73 -1.57
C VAL A 300 29.43 8.31 -1.25
N ASP A 301 29.60 7.09 -0.73
CA ASP A 301 30.92 6.53 -0.45
C ASP A 301 31.84 6.61 -1.69
N ALA A 302 32.97 7.30 -1.53
CA ALA A 302 33.95 7.49 -2.61
C ALA A 302 34.57 6.17 -3.08
N ASP A 303 34.56 5.15 -2.23
CA ASP A 303 35.10 3.82 -2.53
C ASP A 303 34.05 2.82 -3.04
N LEU A 304 32.80 3.28 -3.24
CA LEU A 304 31.76 2.44 -3.84
C LEU A 304 32.20 1.95 -5.23
N ARG A 305 32.20 0.63 -5.41
CA ARG A 305 32.60 0.00 -6.67
C ARG A 305 31.58 -1.07 -7.07
N LEU A 306 31.39 -1.22 -8.36
CA LEU A 306 30.63 -2.34 -8.93
C LEU A 306 31.57 -3.57 -8.99
N THR A 307 31.10 -4.71 -8.51
CA THR A 307 31.85 -5.99 -8.60
C THR A 307 31.86 -6.48 -10.05
N ASP A 308 32.88 -7.28 -10.41
CA ASP A 308 33.09 -7.67 -11.81
C ASP A 308 32.00 -8.59 -12.35
N ASP A 309 31.40 -9.42 -11.50
CA ASP A 309 30.29 -10.31 -11.84
C ASP A 309 28.98 -9.56 -12.21
N LEU A 310 28.87 -8.27 -11.82
CA LEU A 310 27.74 -7.41 -12.15
C LEU A 310 28.01 -6.50 -13.37
N ARG A 311 29.22 -6.56 -13.98
CA ARG A 311 29.54 -5.78 -15.17
C ARG A 311 29.01 -6.50 -16.41
N TRP A 312 28.78 -5.72 -17.47
CA TRP A 312 28.54 -6.29 -18.79
C TRP A 312 29.75 -7.17 -19.16
N ALA A 313 29.49 -8.41 -19.58
CA ALA A 313 30.53 -9.22 -20.21
C ALA A 313 31.00 -8.46 -21.47
N THR A 314 32.27 -8.04 -21.50
CA THR A 314 32.90 -7.46 -22.68
C THR A 314 33.33 -8.54 -23.66
#